data_5dd3744c445557e22d976eac9591ef86
#
_entry.id   5dd3744c445557e22d976eac9591ef86
#
_cell.length_a   1.000
_cell.length_b   1.000
_cell.length_c   1.000
_cell.angle_alpha   90.00
_cell.angle_beta   90.00
_cell.angle_gamma   90.00
#
_symmetry.space_group_name_H-M   'P 1'
#
loop_
_entity.id
_entity.type
_entity.pdbx_description
1 polymer ?
#
loop_
_entity_poly.entity_id
_entity_poly.type
_entity_poly.pdbx_seq_one_letter_code
_entity_poly.pdbx_strand_id
1 'polypeptide(L)'
;MTKIEEKSFHGCSSLTSINIPSSVTWIEEYAFSYCKGLKSIYVYAEKVPSVSSSTFGGCDLKNCTLYVPNGTYDAYNRSPFGDFENIVEFDATSIHNTVATPKAQETARYAVNGQRLTAPIKGINLVKYSDGTVKKEFVK
;
A
#
# COMPACT_ATOMS: atom_id res chain seq x y z
N MET A 1 14.46 -3.61 12.19
CA MET A 1 13.82 -4.95 12.24
C MET A 1 13.96 -5.58 10.88
N THR A 2 14.57 -6.76 10.82
CA THR A 2 14.78 -7.49 9.56
C THR A 2 13.96 -8.77 9.50
N LYS A 3 13.36 -9.17 10.61
CA LYS A 3 12.64 -10.42 10.74
C LYS A 3 11.43 -10.23 11.67
N ILE A 4 10.33 -10.90 11.32
CA ILE A 4 9.17 -11.03 12.21
C ILE A 4 9.21 -12.46 12.73
N GLU A 5 9.30 -12.60 14.04
CA GLU A 5 9.53 -13.89 14.67
C GLU A 5 8.27 -14.75 14.73
N GLU A 6 8.49 -16.04 14.93
CA GLU A 6 7.42 -17.02 15.05
C GLU A 6 6.38 -16.59 16.07
N LYS A 7 5.12 -16.67 15.69
CA LYS A 7 3.97 -16.38 16.55
C LYS A 7 3.92 -14.97 17.15
N SER A 8 4.70 -14.03 16.61
CA SER A 8 4.73 -12.65 17.14
C SER A 8 3.35 -12.01 17.27
N PHE A 9 2.47 -12.25 16.32
CA PHE A 9 1.12 -11.70 16.29
C PHE A 9 0.05 -12.81 16.26
N HIS A 10 0.41 -14.00 16.66
CA HIS A 10 -0.51 -15.14 16.65
C HIS A 10 -1.76 -14.84 17.48
N GLY A 11 -2.93 -15.07 16.88
CA GLY A 11 -4.19 -14.89 17.58
C GLY A 11 -4.63 -13.46 17.82
N CYS A 12 -3.98 -12.49 17.19
CA CYS A 12 -4.34 -11.07 17.34
C CYS A 12 -5.63 -10.75 16.60
N SER A 13 -6.76 -11.22 17.09
CA SER A 13 -8.05 -11.10 16.39
C SER A 13 -8.61 -9.67 16.34
N SER A 14 -8.10 -8.76 17.17
CA SER A 14 -8.48 -7.35 17.12
C SER A 14 -7.57 -6.53 16.19
N LEU A 15 -6.51 -7.13 15.66
CA LEU A 15 -5.62 -6.45 14.74
C LEU A 15 -6.27 -6.37 13.36
N THR A 16 -6.49 -5.16 12.85
CA THR A 16 -7.19 -4.96 11.59
C THR A 16 -6.26 -4.59 10.44
N SER A 17 -5.09 -4.04 10.74
CA SER A 17 -4.13 -3.59 9.74
C SER A 17 -2.71 -3.80 10.22
N ILE A 18 -1.80 -4.13 9.31
CA ILE A 18 -0.39 -4.36 9.59
C ILE A 18 0.44 -3.66 8.53
N ASN A 19 1.51 -2.99 8.97
CA ASN A 19 2.54 -2.44 8.09
C ASN A 19 3.82 -3.26 8.26
N ILE A 20 4.30 -3.85 7.17
CA ILE A 20 5.55 -4.62 7.16
C ILE A 20 6.63 -3.75 6.51
N PRO A 21 7.62 -3.29 7.29
CA PRO A 21 8.66 -2.38 6.77
C PRO A 21 9.49 -3.00 5.65
N SER A 22 10.09 -2.15 4.83
CA SER A 22 10.95 -2.61 3.72
C SER A 22 12.20 -3.36 4.18
N SER A 23 12.59 -3.18 5.44
CA SER A 23 13.74 -3.88 6.01
C SER A 23 13.47 -5.33 6.36
N VAL A 24 12.21 -5.75 6.41
CA VAL A 24 11.85 -7.12 6.77
C VAL A 24 12.13 -8.04 5.59
N THR A 25 12.97 -9.05 5.80
CA THR A 25 13.34 -10.03 4.80
C THR A 25 12.80 -11.43 5.09
N TRP A 26 12.33 -11.64 6.30
CA TRP A 26 11.83 -12.94 6.74
C TRP A 26 10.66 -12.77 7.69
N ILE A 27 9.60 -13.55 7.47
CA ILE A 27 8.47 -13.64 8.37
C ILE A 27 8.32 -15.11 8.74
N GLU A 28 8.49 -15.42 10.01
CA GLU A 28 8.51 -16.80 10.46
C GLU A 28 7.12 -17.43 10.52
N GLU A 29 7.11 -18.73 10.79
CA GLU A 29 5.87 -19.51 10.81
C GLU A 29 4.91 -18.98 11.86
N TYR A 30 3.62 -19.01 11.53
CA TYR A 30 2.54 -18.60 12.44
C TYR A 30 2.62 -17.16 12.94
N ALA A 31 3.48 -16.33 12.36
CA ALA A 31 3.65 -14.95 12.83
C ALA A 31 2.34 -14.17 12.90
N PHE A 32 1.45 -14.38 11.94
CA PHE A 32 0.15 -13.71 11.86
C PHE A 32 -1.01 -14.71 11.84
N SER A 33 -0.80 -15.93 12.28
CA SER A 33 -1.85 -16.94 12.24
C SER A 33 -3.01 -16.59 13.16
N TYR A 34 -4.21 -16.93 12.74
CA TYR A 34 -5.46 -16.67 13.47
C TYR A 34 -5.73 -15.18 13.73
N CYS A 35 -5.16 -14.30 12.94
CA CYS A 35 -5.51 -12.87 12.96
C CYS A 35 -6.81 -12.68 12.18
N LYS A 36 -7.94 -13.09 12.75
CA LYS A 36 -9.22 -13.15 12.04
C LYS A 36 -9.83 -11.78 11.72
N GLY A 37 -9.42 -10.77 12.45
CA GLY A 37 -9.90 -9.39 12.21
C GLY A 37 -9.10 -8.62 11.16
N LEU A 38 -8.05 -9.20 10.63
CA LEU A 38 -7.14 -8.52 9.72
C LEU A 38 -7.82 -8.22 8.39
N LYS A 39 -7.81 -6.95 7.98
CA LYS A 39 -8.45 -6.46 6.76
C LYS A 39 -7.47 -5.96 5.73
N SER A 40 -6.29 -5.49 6.15
CA SER A 40 -5.30 -4.96 5.24
C SER A 40 -3.89 -5.22 5.75
N ILE A 41 -2.99 -5.53 4.82
CA ILE A 41 -1.57 -5.72 5.07
C ILE A 41 -0.82 -4.87 4.05
N TYR A 42 0.04 -3.96 4.52
CA TYR A 42 0.86 -3.13 3.67
C TYR A 42 2.30 -3.63 3.75
N VAL A 43 2.84 -4.10 2.63
CA VAL A 43 4.23 -4.56 2.56
C VAL A 43 5.03 -3.55 1.76
N TYR A 44 6.05 -2.97 2.39
CA TYR A 44 6.86 -1.93 1.76
C TYR A 44 8.10 -2.50 1.06
N ALA A 45 8.34 -3.80 1.17
CA ALA A 45 9.52 -4.43 0.59
C ALA A 45 9.33 -4.69 -0.90
N GLU A 46 10.21 -4.17 -1.73
CA GLU A 46 10.22 -4.47 -3.16
C GLU A 46 10.62 -5.90 -3.44
N LYS A 47 11.42 -6.47 -2.55
CA LYS A 47 11.81 -7.87 -2.62
C LYS A 47 10.91 -8.67 -1.68
N VAL A 48 10.27 -9.69 -2.20
CA VAL A 48 9.33 -10.49 -1.42
C VAL A 48 10.02 -11.11 -0.21
N PRO A 49 9.56 -10.82 1.03
CA PRO A 49 10.11 -11.47 2.21
C PRO A 49 9.85 -12.98 2.17
N SER A 50 10.74 -13.75 2.74
CA SER A 50 10.49 -15.18 2.91
C SER A 50 9.38 -15.40 3.91
N VAL A 51 8.35 -16.13 3.52
CA VAL A 51 7.22 -16.47 4.40
C VAL A 51 6.91 -17.96 4.25
N SER A 52 6.31 -18.52 5.29
CA SER A 52 5.80 -19.88 5.26
C SER A 52 4.31 -19.85 4.88
N SER A 53 3.81 -20.95 4.36
CA SER A 53 2.37 -21.11 4.10
C SER A 53 1.54 -21.04 5.38
N SER A 54 2.15 -21.27 6.53
CA SER A 54 1.48 -21.22 7.84
C SER A 54 1.50 -19.83 8.47
N THR A 55 2.26 -18.88 7.91
CA THR A 55 2.40 -17.53 8.48
C THR A 55 1.05 -16.85 8.67
N PHE A 56 0.14 -16.99 7.72
CA PHE A 56 -1.21 -16.41 7.75
C PHE A 56 -2.30 -17.47 7.96
N GLY A 57 -1.94 -18.60 8.54
CA GLY A 57 -2.90 -19.68 8.79
C GLY A 57 -4.06 -19.22 9.66
N GLY A 58 -5.28 -19.58 9.29
CA GLY A 58 -6.47 -19.19 10.04
C GLY A 58 -6.93 -17.75 9.85
N CYS A 59 -6.26 -16.97 9.03
CA CYS A 59 -6.71 -15.63 8.65
C CYS A 59 -7.75 -15.71 7.53
N ASP A 60 -8.60 -14.69 7.46
CA ASP A 60 -9.58 -14.58 6.38
C ASP A 60 -8.95 -13.87 5.18
N LEU A 61 -8.23 -14.64 4.37
CA LEU A 61 -7.50 -14.10 3.22
C LEU A 61 -8.41 -13.61 2.09
N LYS A 62 -9.67 -14.00 2.12
CA LYS A 62 -10.66 -13.55 1.13
C LYS A 62 -11.06 -12.10 1.36
N ASN A 63 -11.14 -11.70 2.61
CA ASN A 63 -11.57 -10.35 2.99
C ASN A 63 -10.40 -9.47 3.43
N CYS A 64 -9.17 -9.95 3.31
CA CYS A 64 -7.97 -9.20 3.63
C CYS A 64 -7.28 -8.78 2.34
N THR A 65 -7.00 -7.49 2.20
CA THR A 65 -6.29 -6.97 1.03
C THR A 65 -4.81 -6.86 1.34
N LEU A 66 -3.98 -7.41 0.45
CA LEU A 66 -2.53 -7.28 0.51
C LEU A 66 -2.11 -6.13 -0.40
N TYR A 67 -1.45 -5.14 0.17
CA TYR A 67 -0.90 -4.02 -0.58
C TYR A 67 0.59 -4.21 -0.76
N VAL A 68 1.05 -4.19 -2.01
CA VAL A 68 2.44 -4.44 -2.38
C VAL A 68 2.99 -3.25 -3.17
N PRO A 69 4.32 -3.04 -3.19
CA PRO A 69 4.88 -1.93 -3.96
C PRO A 69 4.58 -2.06 -5.46
N ASN A 70 4.48 -0.91 -6.12
CA ASN A 70 4.25 -0.88 -7.57
C ASN A 70 5.28 -1.72 -8.32
N GLY A 71 4.81 -2.54 -9.25
CA GLY A 71 5.67 -3.40 -10.07
C GLY A 71 6.00 -4.75 -9.44
N THR A 72 5.50 -5.05 -8.24
CA THR A 72 5.84 -6.30 -7.54
C THR A 72 4.70 -7.32 -7.48
N TYR A 73 3.56 -7.02 -8.08
CA TYR A 73 2.38 -7.90 -8.04
C TYR A 73 2.72 -9.34 -8.40
N ASP A 74 3.39 -9.57 -9.53
CA ASP A 74 3.69 -10.93 -9.97
C ASP A 74 4.58 -11.68 -9.00
N ALA A 75 5.58 -10.99 -8.43
CA ALA A 75 6.49 -11.59 -7.47
C ALA A 75 5.75 -12.04 -6.21
N TYR A 76 4.88 -11.18 -5.68
CA TYR A 76 4.09 -11.53 -4.50
C TYR A 76 3.05 -12.60 -4.80
N ASN A 77 2.42 -12.54 -5.97
CA ASN A 77 1.42 -13.53 -6.35
C ASN A 77 2.01 -14.94 -6.53
N ARG A 78 3.27 -15.03 -6.92
CA ARG A 78 3.98 -16.31 -7.06
C ARG A 78 4.54 -16.85 -5.75
N SER A 79 4.55 -16.05 -4.72
CA SER A 79 5.03 -16.41 -3.38
C SER A 79 3.85 -16.94 -2.54
N PRO A 80 4.09 -17.38 -1.29
CA PRO A 80 2.99 -17.73 -0.39
C PRO A 80 2.01 -16.59 -0.12
N PHE A 81 2.38 -15.34 -0.39
CA PHE A 81 1.44 -14.23 -0.36
C PHE A 81 0.34 -14.34 -1.42
N GLY A 82 0.52 -15.18 -2.43
CA GLY A 82 -0.47 -15.39 -3.47
C GLY A 82 -1.77 -16.02 -2.98
N ASP A 83 -1.82 -16.51 -1.76
CA ASP A 83 -3.04 -17.02 -1.15
C ASP A 83 -4.07 -15.92 -0.85
N PHE A 84 -3.63 -14.67 -0.82
CA PHE A 84 -4.57 -13.54 -0.70
C PHE A 84 -5.34 -13.36 -2.01
N GLU A 85 -6.66 -13.30 -1.93
CA GLU A 85 -7.48 -13.09 -3.11
C GLU A 85 -7.36 -11.67 -3.67
N ASN A 86 -7.10 -10.71 -2.81
CA ASN A 86 -7.01 -9.31 -3.18
C ASN A 86 -5.57 -8.81 -2.98
N ILE A 87 -4.84 -8.63 -4.05
CA ILE A 87 -3.49 -8.05 -4.04
C ILE A 87 -3.53 -6.77 -4.85
N VAL A 88 -3.18 -5.65 -4.22
CA VAL A 88 -3.22 -4.32 -4.84
C VAL A 88 -1.84 -3.70 -4.79
N GLU A 89 -1.39 -3.14 -5.91
CA GLU A 89 -0.14 -2.39 -5.92
C GLU A 89 -0.38 -0.97 -5.40
N PHE A 90 0.59 -0.44 -4.64
CA PHE A 90 0.52 0.92 -4.12
C PHE A 90 1.91 1.55 -4.18
N ASP A 91 1.96 2.87 -4.09
CA ASP A 91 3.23 3.59 -4.13
C ASP A 91 3.87 3.58 -2.74
N ALA A 92 4.72 2.57 -2.49
CA ALA A 92 5.38 2.39 -1.21
C ALA A 92 6.47 3.42 -0.94
N THR A 93 6.95 4.11 -1.98
CA THR A 93 8.06 5.05 -1.81
C THR A 93 7.61 6.40 -1.27
N SER A 94 6.33 6.72 -1.37
CA SER A 94 5.81 8.02 -0.96
C SER A 94 5.31 8.06 0.48
N ILE A 95 5.42 6.96 1.22
CA ILE A 95 4.72 6.84 2.50
C ILE A 95 5.64 6.72 3.67
N HIS A 96 6.81 7.29 3.58
CA HIS A 96 7.59 7.20 4.76
C HIS A 96 7.06 7.98 5.90
N ASN A 97 6.14 8.83 5.72
CA ASN A 97 5.67 9.63 6.80
C ASN A 97 4.56 9.05 7.57
N THR A 98 4.06 7.94 7.18
CA THR A 98 3.20 7.17 7.99
C THR A 98 2.03 7.88 8.65
N VAL A 99 2.14 9.13 8.83
CA VAL A 99 1.00 9.88 9.23
C VAL A 99 0.06 9.80 8.07
N ALA A 100 -1.12 9.40 8.30
CA ALA A 100 -2.17 9.45 7.33
C ALA A 100 -2.23 10.85 6.77
N THR A 101 -1.28 11.16 5.90
CA THR A 101 -1.34 12.42 5.20
C THR A 101 -2.55 12.36 4.31
N PRO A 102 -3.42 13.32 4.42
CA PRO A 102 -4.51 13.41 3.49
C PRO A 102 -3.93 13.46 2.08
N LYS A 103 -4.66 12.90 1.15
CA LYS A 103 -4.38 13.01 -0.26
C LYS A 103 -4.00 14.46 -0.56
N ALA A 104 -2.90 14.66 -1.29
CA ALA A 104 -2.48 16.00 -1.69
C ALA A 104 -3.64 16.75 -2.34
N GLN A 105 -3.92 17.95 -1.85
CA GLN A 105 -5.04 18.73 -2.34
C GLN A 105 -4.60 19.69 -3.42
N GLU A 106 -5.48 19.94 -4.36
CA GLU A 106 -5.26 20.94 -5.39
C GLU A 106 -5.16 22.32 -4.73
N THR A 107 -4.03 23.02 -4.95
CA THR A 107 -3.81 24.36 -4.42
C THR A 107 -3.99 25.44 -5.46
N ALA A 108 -3.77 25.13 -6.73
CA ALA A 108 -3.93 26.08 -7.83
C ALA A 108 -4.15 25.33 -9.13
N ARG A 109 -4.79 25.98 -10.07
CA ARG A 109 -5.06 25.44 -11.40
C ARG A 109 -4.75 26.50 -12.44
N TYR A 110 -4.07 26.10 -13.50
CA TYR A 110 -3.63 27.03 -14.56
C TYR A 110 -4.03 26.50 -15.93
N ALA A 111 -4.32 27.42 -16.84
CA ALA A 111 -4.45 27.10 -18.26
C ALA A 111 -3.07 26.82 -18.86
N VAL A 112 -3.06 26.20 -20.05
CA VAL A 112 -1.81 25.91 -20.76
C VAL A 112 -1.01 27.18 -21.04
N ASN A 113 -1.67 28.33 -21.19
CA ASN A 113 -1.01 29.61 -21.40
C ASN A 113 -0.50 30.26 -20.12
N GLY A 114 -0.61 29.60 -18.97
CA GLY A 114 -0.14 30.12 -17.69
C GLY A 114 -1.16 30.92 -16.91
N GLN A 115 -2.35 31.15 -17.43
CA GLN A 115 -3.39 31.91 -16.75
C GLN A 115 -3.97 31.12 -15.57
N ARG A 116 -4.01 31.72 -14.39
CA ARG A 116 -4.59 31.08 -13.23
C ARG A 116 -6.11 30.94 -13.40
N LEU A 117 -6.60 29.73 -13.05
CA LEU A 117 -8.01 29.40 -13.20
C LEU A 117 -8.65 29.26 -11.83
N THR A 118 -9.93 29.66 -11.73
CA THR A 118 -10.73 29.45 -10.53
C THR A 118 -11.59 28.20 -10.63
N ALA A 119 -11.71 27.65 -11.83
CA ALA A 119 -12.49 26.45 -12.09
C ALA A 119 -11.89 25.69 -13.28
N PRO A 120 -12.16 24.39 -13.43
CA PRO A 120 -11.68 23.64 -14.59
C PRO A 120 -12.22 24.22 -15.89
N ILE A 121 -11.37 24.28 -16.89
CA ILE A 121 -11.77 24.68 -18.25
C ILE A 121 -11.60 23.50 -19.19
N LYS A 122 -12.25 23.58 -20.32
CA LYS A 122 -12.15 22.58 -21.36
C LYS A 122 -10.74 22.53 -21.93
N GLY A 123 -10.18 21.33 -22.07
CA GLY A 123 -8.84 21.14 -22.57
C GLY A 123 -7.84 20.81 -21.48
N ILE A 124 -6.57 21.13 -21.69
CA ILE A 124 -5.51 20.80 -20.74
C ILE A 124 -5.43 21.85 -19.64
N ASN A 125 -5.48 21.39 -18.39
CA ASN A 125 -5.28 22.22 -17.22
C ASN A 125 -4.02 21.76 -16.51
N LEU A 126 -3.24 22.71 -15.98
CA LEU A 126 -2.10 22.42 -15.14
C LEU A 126 -2.55 22.58 -13.68
N VAL A 127 -2.48 21.51 -12.92
CA VAL A 127 -2.98 21.49 -11.55
C VAL A 127 -1.81 21.36 -10.60
N LYS A 128 -1.65 22.32 -9.71
CA LYS A 128 -0.62 22.31 -8.67
C LYS A 128 -1.23 21.77 -7.38
N TYR A 129 -0.50 20.87 -6.72
CA TYR A 129 -0.94 20.23 -5.50
C TYR A 129 -0.14 20.72 -4.29
N SER A 130 -0.68 20.47 -3.10
CA SER A 130 -0.07 20.93 -1.84
C SER A 130 1.29 20.32 -1.56
N ASP A 131 1.62 19.20 -2.20
CA ASP A 131 2.93 18.56 -2.08
C ASP A 131 3.98 19.13 -3.02
N GLY A 132 3.64 20.14 -3.81
CA GLY A 132 4.55 20.76 -4.78
C GLY A 132 4.52 20.15 -6.17
N THR A 133 3.77 19.07 -6.37
CA THR A 133 3.66 18.46 -7.70
C THR A 133 2.72 19.23 -8.60
N VAL A 134 2.97 19.15 -9.91
CA VAL A 134 2.11 19.73 -10.93
C VAL A 134 1.74 18.62 -11.91
N LYS A 135 0.45 18.48 -12.19
CA LYS A 135 -0.05 17.47 -13.13
C LYS A 135 -0.85 18.13 -14.23
N LYS A 136 -0.83 17.50 -15.40
CA LYS A 136 -1.72 17.90 -16.51
C LYS A 136 -3.01 17.13 -16.38
N GLU A 137 -4.12 17.84 -16.42
CA GLU A 137 -5.44 17.23 -16.40
C GLU A 137 -6.18 17.61 -17.67
N PHE A 138 -6.73 16.63 -18.37
CA PHE A 138 -7.51 16.87 -19.58
C PHE A 138 -8.99 16.87 -19.24
N VAL A 139 -9.65 17.98 -19.50
CA VAL A 139 -11.07 18.17 -19.25
C VAL A 139 -11.80 18.16 -20.59
N LYS A 140 -12.71 17.24 -20.72
CA LYS A 140 -13.54 17.10 -21.95
C LYS A 140 -14.63 18.15 -22.01
#